data_e1072a2897de0197d802ce81970ce5e2
#
_entry.id   e1072a2897de0197d802ce81970ce5e2
#
_cell.length_a   1.000
_cell.length_b   1.000
_cell.length_c   1.000
_cell.angle_alpha   90.00
_cell.angle_beta   90.00
_cell.angle_gamma   90.00
#
_symmetry.space_group_name_H-M   'P 1'
#
loop_
_entity.id
_entity.type
_entity.pdbx_description
1 polymer ?
#
loop_
_entity_poly.entity_id
_entity_poly.type
_entity_poly.pdbx_seq_one_letter_code
_entity_poly.pdbx_strand_id
1 'polypeptide(L)'
;MTADSSGQRTILVLSVCGFASTFAMRFVDPMVGEISRDLSRPAHDVALLASAFALPYALVQPVLGPVGDALGKERIIKICLVVMAVTLALASVMPDLDSLLVLRVLSGAAGGGIIPLVLATIGDRVPMAERQVAISRFLLFSITGQLLGGSLSGVLTAWIGWRGVFGLAGLLGAVATVAAFLGLRHARPASGRFSVSVAARRYASILAMPRARALFAFVFIEGGIIFGVQPYLAPLLEERGLGGAAQAGIMIACFAAGGMAYTLSVRALLRVLGLRRMLVTAGAFAAGAFLVLAAGPAWPIQAAAMLLVGIGFYMLHNSYQTQVTELTAEARGSAVSLHAFSYFLGQAIGAPVTGAGLVYLGVVPTLAIGAAGVLALGVVSALILFPRQRAR
;
A
#
# COMPACT_ATOMS: atom_id res chain seq x y z
N MET A 1 12.49 -32.75 -16.22
CA MET A 1 12.30 -31.39 -16.76
C MET A 1 10.86 -30.86 -16.71
N THR A 2 9.82 -31.61 -16.42
CA THR A 2 8.41 -31.20 -16.48
C THR A 2 7.83 -30.72 -15.14
N ALA A 3 8.42 -31.02 -14.00
CA ALA A 3 7.93 -30.55 -12.67
C ALA A 3 8.28 -29.06 -12.40
N ASP A 4 9.40 -28.59 -12.94
CA ASP A 4 9.89 -27.21 -12.76
C ASP A 4 9.00 -26.17 -13.48
N SER A 5 8.50 -26.50 -14.68
CA SER A 5 7.66 -25.60 -15.50
C SER A 5 6.27 -25.34 -14.88
N SER A 6 5.70 -26.30 -14.16
CA SER A 6 4.37 -26.16 -13.52
C SER A 6 4.43 -25.24 -12.29
N GLY A 7 5.49 -25.35 -11.49
CA GLY A 7 5.72 -24.47 -10.35
C GLY A 7 5.97 -23.02 -10.77
N GLN A 8 6.82 -22.81 -11.76
CA GLN A 8 7.12 -21.48 -12.29
C GLN A 8 5.88 -20.80 -12.90
N ARG A 9 5.05 -21.55 -13.64
CA ARG A 9 3.79 -21.04 -14.19
C ARG A 9 2.82 -20.60 -13.08
N THR A 10 2.70 -21.38 -12.01
CA THR A 10 1.85 -21.01 -10.87
C THR A 10 2.33 -19.73 -10.21
N ILE A 11 3.65 -19.57 -9.98
CA ILE A 11 4.21 -18.35 -9.39
C ILE A 11 3.95 -17.14 -10.29
N LEU A 12 4.11 -17.27 -11.60
CA LEU A 12 3.84 -16.18 -12.56
C LEU A 12 2.37 -15.75 -12.50
N VAL A 13 1.43 -16.69 -12.51
CA VAL A 13 -0.02 -16.41 -12.39
C VAL A 13 -0.32 -15.66 -11.10
N LEU A 14 0.19 -16.14 -9.97
CA LEU A 14 0.02 -15.50 -8.67
C LEU A 14 0.64 -14.10 -8.64
N SER A 15 1.77 -13.90 -9.33
CA SER A 15 2.43 -12.59 -9.44
C SER A 15 1.59 -11.59 -10.26
N VAL A 16 0.96 -12.03 -11.34
CA VAL A 16 0.02 -11.20 -12.12
C VAL A 16 -1.20 -10.81 -11.29
N CYS A 17 -1.73 -11.72 -10.44
CA CYS A 17 -2.82 -11.40 -9.52
C CYS A 17 -2.42 -10.32 -8.51
N GLY A 18 -1.21 -10.41 -7.95
CA GLY A 18 -0.67 -9.41 -7.02
C GLY A 18 -0.46 -8.06 -7.68
N PHE A 19 0.12 -8.06 -8.89
CA PHE A 19 0.31 -6.83 -9.69
C PHE A 19 -1.01 -6.09 -9.92
N ALA A 20 -2.05 -6.79 -10.40
CA ALA A 20 -3.35 -6.18 -10.68
C ALA A 20 -3.99 -5.59 -9.41
N SER A 21 -3.91 -6.29 -8.28
CA SER A 21 -4.45 -5.83 -7.00
C SER A 21 -3.75 -4.56 -6.50
N THR A 22 -2.42 -4.54 -6.55
CA THR A 22 -1.64 -3.39 -6.06
C THR A 22 -1.66 -2.20 -7.00
N PHE A 23 -1.76 -2.42 -8.32
CA PHE A 23 -2.05 -1.37 -9.29
C PHE A 23 -3.38 -0.68 -8.98
N ALA A 24 -4.44 -1.47 -8.76
CA ALA A 24 -5.78 -0.98 -8.44
C ALA A 24 -5.85 -0.15 -7.15
N MET A 25 -4.89 -0.30 -6.26
CA MET A 25 -4.83 0.46 -5.01
C MET A 25 -4.45 1.92 -5.21
N ARG A 26 -3.50 2.21 -6.12
CA ARG A 26 -2.81 3.51 -6.18
C ARG A 26 -3.10 4.36 -7.41
N PHE A 27 -3.72 3.80 -8.44
CA PHE A 27 -3.87 4.50 -9.72
C PHE A 27 -4.76 5.77 -9.64
N VAL A 28 -5.62 5.90 -8.62
CA VAL A 28 -6.48 7.07 -8.46
C VAL A 28 -5.74 8.29 -7.93
N ASP A 29 -4.69 8.10 -7.13
CA ASP A 29 -4.04 9.18 -6.38
C ASP A 29 -3.64 10.39 -7.25
N PRO A 30 -2.97 10.24 -8.41
CA PRO A 30 -2.58 11.40 -9.22
C PRO A 30 -3.76 11.99 -10.05
N MET A 31 -4.90 11.30 -10.13
CA MET A 31 -6.04 11.72 -10.96
C MET A 31 -7.08 12.54 -10.20
N VAL A 32 -6.91 12.75 -8.89
CA VAL A 32 -7.89 13.43 -8.04
C VAL A 32 -8.26 14.82 -8.58
N GLY A 33 -7.30 15.60 -9.05
CA GLY A 33 -7.56 16.93 -9.64
C GLY A 33 -8.41 16.84 -10.90
N GLU A 34 -8.09 15.92 -11.82
CA GLU A 34 -8.87 15.77 -13.06
C GLU A 34 -10.29 15.28 -12.81
N ILE A 35 -10.47 14.26 -11.94
CA ILE A 35 -11.80 13.77 -11.56
C ILE A 35 -12.61 14.87 -10.87
N SER A 36 -11.96 15.69 -10.02
CA SER A 36 -12.58 16.84 -9.35
C SER A 36 -13.17 17.85 -10.34
N ARG A 37 -12.40 18.19 -11.36
CA ARG A 37 -12.88 19.11 -12.42
C ARG A 37 -13.98 18.50 -13.27
N ASP A 38 -13.82 17.25 -13.71
CA ASP A 38 -14.80 16.58 -14.60
C ASP A 38 -16.15 16.37 -13.91
N LEU A 39 -16.14 15.97 -12.62
CA LEU A 39 -17.36 15.76 -11.86
C LEU A 39 -17.87 17.01 -11.13
N SER A 40 -17.17 18.16 -11.23
CA SER A 40 -17.49 19.40 -10.51
C SER A 40 -17.64 19.16 -8.99
N ARG A 41 -16.75 18.36 -8.41
CA ARG A 41 -16.72 18.03 -6.98
C ARG A 41 -15.44 18.53 -6.34
N PRO A 42 -15.45 18.96 -5.06
CA PRO A 42 -14.23 19.35 -4.36
C PRO A 42 -13.18 18.24 -4.34
N ALA A 43 -11.90 18.60 -4.44
CA ALA A 43 -10.79 17.63 -4.46
C ALA A 43 -10.73 16.76 -3.19
N HIS A 44 -11.13 17.30 -2.03
CA HIS A 44 -11.16 16.53 -0.78
C HIS A 44 -12.25 15.44 -0.78
N ASP A 45 -13.39 15.65 -1.47
CA ASP A 45 -14.41 14.62 -1.64
C ASP A 45 -13.91 13.53 -2.59
N VAL A 46 -13.27 13.91 -3.71
CA VAL A 46 -12.73 12.96 -4.68
C VAL A 46 -11.57 12.16 -4.11
N ALA A 47 -10.74 12.76 -3.25
CA ALA A 47 -9.67 12.04 -2.55
C ALA A 47 -10.17 10.90 -1.65
N LEU A 48 -11.45 10.90 -1.25
CA LEU A 48 -12.09 9.78 -0.56
C LEU A 48 -12.11 8.49 -1.39
N LEU A 49 -11.93 8.55 -2.72
CA LEU A 49 -11.78 7.35 -3.56
C LEU A 49 -10.57 6.50 -3.16
N ALA A 50 -9.48 7.12 -2.66
CA ALA A 50 -8.34 6.39 -2.11
C ALA A 50 -8.72 5.67 -0.81
N SER A 51 -9.42 6.36 0.10
CA SER A 51 -9.90 5.80 1.37
C SER A 51 -10.97 4.74 1.18
N ALA A 52 -11.89 4.94 0.22
CA ALA A 52 -12.95 4.00 -0.12
C ALA A 52 -12.40 2.66 -0.62
N PHE A 53 -11.19 2.64 -1.16
CA PHE A 53 -10.47 1.40 -1.46
C PHE A 53 -9.69 0.89 -0.25
N ALA A 54 -8.89 1.74 0.38
CA ALA A 54 -7.93 1.32 1.40
C ALA A 54 -8.61 0.81 2.70
N LEU A 55 -9.75 1.39 3.10
CA LEU A 55 -10.46 0.98 4.30
C LEU A 55 -11.01 -0.45 4.22
N PRO A 56 -11.85 -0.82 3.22
CA PRO A 56 -12.30 -2.21 3.10
C PRO A 56 -11.15 -3.16 2.78
N TYR A 57 -10.13 -2.73 2.03
CA TYR A 57 -8.92 -3.51 1.82
C TYR A 57 -8.24 -3.89 3.14
N ALA A 58 -8.12 -2.95 4.09
CA ALA A 58 -7.58 -3.23 5.41
C ALA A 58 -8.48 -4.19 6.20
N LEU A 59 -9.78 -3.88 6.28
CA LEU A 59 -10.75 -4.61 7.10
C LEU A 59 -10.89 -6.09 6.73
N VAL A 60 -10.75 -6.43 5.45
CA VAL A 60 -10.88 -7.82 5.01
C VAL A 60 -9.64 -8.67 5.23
N GLN A 61 -8.45 -8.08 5.41
CA GLN A 61 -7.19 -8.83 5.53
C GLN A 61 -7.18 -9.84 6.69
N PRO A 62 -7.61 -9.49 7.92
CA PRO A 62 -7.67 -10.46 9.01
C PRO A 62 -8.70 -11.56 8.79
N VAL A 63 -9.70 -11.32 7.93
CA VAL A 63 -10.84 -12.22 7.70
C VAL A 63 -10.59 -13.19 6.55
N LEU A 64 -10.02 -12.70 5.44
CA LEU A 64 -9.94 -13.48 4.20
C LEU A 64 -8.89 -14.61 4.23
N GLY A 65 -7.87 -14.53 5.08
CA GLY A 65 -6.98 -15.66 5.31
C GLY A 65 -7.76 -16.90 5.76
N PRO A 66 -8.45 -16.81 6.88
CA PRO A 66 -9.32 -17.88 7.41
C PRO A 66 -10.43 -18.34 6.47
N VAL A 67 -11.07 -17.42 5.73
CA VAL A 67 -12.08 -17.75 4.73
C VAL A 67 -11.48 -18.56 3.58
N GLY A 68 -10.27 -18.20 3.15
CA GLY A 68 -9.51 -18.94 2.13
C GLY A 68 -9.13 -20.35 2.58
N ASP A 69 -8.78 -20.52 3.86
CA ASP A 69 -8.50 -21.84 4.43
C ASP A 69 -9.76 -22.74 4.46
N ALA A 70 -10.94 -22.16 4.70
CA ALA A 70 -12.21 -22.88 4.76
C ALA A 70 -12.81 -23.19 3.38
N LEU A 71 -12.80 -22.24 2.45
CA LEU A 71 -13.49 -22.31 1.17
C LEU A 71 -12.55 -22.62 -0.02
N GLY A 72 -11.24 -22.67 0.21
CA GLY A 72 -10.21 -22.85 -0.80
C GLY A 72 -9.63 -21.50 -1.27
N LYS A 73 -8.34 -21.29 -0.99
CA LYS A 73 -7.60 -20.04 -1.28
C LYS A 73 -7.73 -19.60 -2.73
N GLU A 74 -7.56 -20.54 -3.65
CA GLU A 74 -7.63 -20.27 -5.10
C GLU A 74 -9.02 -19.88 -5.57
N ARG A 75 -10.06 -20.47 -4.97
CA ARG A 75 -11.45 -20.11 -5.26
C ARG A 75 -11.71 -18.66 -4.84
N ILE A 76 -11.27 -18.29 -3.63
CA ILE A 76 -11.47 -16.93 -3.12
C ILE A 76 -10.64 -15.92 -3.94
N ILE A 77 -9.39 -16.23 -4.32
CA ILE A 77 -8.60 -15.38 -5.22
C ILE A 77 -9.35 -15.12 -6.53
N LYS A 78 -9.93 -16.14 -7.17
CA LYS A 78 -10.70 -15.99 -8.41
C LYS A 78 -11.94 -15.10 -8.21
N ILE A 79 -12.69 -15.30 -7.14
CA ILE A 79 -13.86 -14.47 -6.81
C ILE A 79 -13.43 -13.01 -6.60
N CYS A 80 -12.38 -12.78 -5.82
CA CYS A 80 -11.83 -11.45 -5.58
C CYS A 80 -11.40 -10.75 -6.88
N LEU A 81 -10.71 -11.46 -7.78
CA LEU A 81 -10.28 -10.92 -9.07
C LEU A 81 -11.47 -10.56 -9.98
N VAL A 82 -12.49 -11.44 -10.05
CA VAL A 82 -13.71 -11.15 -10.83
C VAL A 82 -14.39 -9.90 -10.31
N VAL A 83 -14.64 -9.83 -8.99
CA VAL A 83 -15.29 -8.66 -8.38
C VAL A 83 -14.49 -7.40 -8.64
N MET A 84 -13.17 -7.43 -8.41
CA MET A 84 -12.28 -6.29 -8.64
C MET A 84 -12.29 -5.85 -10.12
N ALA A 85 -12.16 -6.78 -11.06
CA ALA A 85 -12.17 -6.47 -12.49
C ALA A 85 -13.48 -5.84 -12.95
N VAL A 86 -14.62 -6.42 -12.54
CA VAL A 86 -15.95 -5.92 -12.90
C VAL A 86 -16.21 -4.53 -12.31
N THR A 87 -15.91 -4.34 -11.02
CA THR A 87 -16.13 -3.05 -10.36
C THR A 87 -15.26 -1.93 -10.92
N LEU A 88 -14.00 -2.23 -11.28
CA LEU A 88 -13.11 -1.25 -11.92
C LEU A 88 -13.54 -0.94 -13.36
N ALA A 89 -13.99 -1.94 -14.13
CA ALA A 89 -14.52 -1.74 -15.47
C ALA A 89 -15.81 -0.91 -15.43
N LEU A 90 -16.73 -1.19 -14.50
CA LEU A 90 -17.94 -0.40 -14.31
C LEU A 90 -17.61 1.04 -13.89
N ALA A 91 -16.62 1.25 -13.04
CA ALA A 91 -16.21 2.58 -12.60
C ALA A 91 -15.77 3.49 -13.76
N SER A 92 -15.27 2.91 -14.88
CA SER A 92 -14.88 3.69 -16.06
C SER A 92 -16.03 4.42 -16.76
N VAL A 93 -17.27 4.01 -16.52
CA VAL A 93 -18.46 4.58 -17.15
C VAL A 93 -19.42 5.26 -16.16
N MET A 94 -19.04 5.36 -14.89
CA MET A 94 -19.90 5.97 -13.87
C MET A 94 -19.97 7.49 -14.03
N PRO A 95 -21.20 8.08 -13.90
CA PRO A 95 -21.41 9.51 -14.11
C PRO A 95 -21.08 10.37 -12.89
N ASP A 96 -21.03 9.79 -11.69
CA ASP A 96 -21.00 10.54 -10.44
C ASP A 96 -20.01 9.93 -9.40
N LEU A 97 -19.66 10.75 -8.41
CA LEU A 97 -18.71 10.38 -7.37
C LEU A 97 -19.24 9.28 -6.44
N ASP A 98 -20.53 9.29 -6.13
CA ASP A 98 -21.12 8.36 -5.16
C ASP A 98 -21.05 6.92 -5.70
N SER A 99 -21.39 6.74 -6.98
CA SER A 99 -21.23 5.46 -7.68
C SER A 99 -19.78 5.00 -7.72
N LEU A 100 -18.84 5.91 -7.98
CA LEU A 100 -17.39 5.61 -7.93
C LEU A 100 -16.95 5.16 -6.54
N LEU A 101 -17.41 5.83 -5.47
CA LEU A 101 -17.10 5.47 -4.09
C LEU A 101 -17.60 4.05 -3.76
N VAL A 102 -18.83 3.71 -4.13
CA VAL A 102 -19.38 2.35 -3.93
C VAL A 102 -18.53 1.31 -4.65
N LEU A 103 -18.18 1.55 -5.91
CA LEU A 103 -17.36 0.62 -6.70
C LEU A 103 -15.93 0.51 -6.15
N ARG A 104 -15.38 1.60 -5.60
CA ARG A 104 -14.08 1.58 -4.90
C ARG A 104 -14.13 0.76 -3.62
N VAL A 105 -15.21 0.85 -2.83
CA VAL A 105 -15.42 0.01 -1.63
C VAL A 105 -15.44 -1.47 -2.02
N LEU A 106 -16.20 -1.85 -3.04
CA LEU A 106 -16.28 -3.24 -3.50
C LEU A 106 -14.94 -3.74 -4.06
N SER A 107 -14.26 -2.94 -4.89
CA SER A 107 -12.96 -3.30 -5.45
C SER A 107 -11.87 -3.38 -4.37
N GLY A 108 -11.94 -2.52 -3.33
CA GLY A 108 -11.03 -2.54 -2.19
C GLY A 108 -11.21 -3.78 -1.32
N ALA A 109 -12.45 -4.14 -1.01
CA ALA A 109 -12.76 -5.37 -0.28
C ALA A 109 -12.26 -6.62 -1.02
N ALA A 110 -12.46 -6.66 -2.34
CA ALA A 110 -11.97 -7.75 -3.17
C ALA A 110 -10.43 -7.75 -3.24
N GLY A 111 -9.80 -6.60 -3.50
CA GLY A 111 -8.34 -6.47 -3.60
C GLY A 111 -7.60 -6.90 -2.34
N GLY A 112 -8.14 -6.56 -1.16
CA GLY A 112 -7.52 -6.83 0.15
C GLY A 112 -7.29 -8.32 0.46
N GLY A 113 -8.04 -9.21 -0.18
CA GLY A 113 -7.88 -10.66 -0.01
C GLY A 113 -6.80 -11.28 -0.88
N ILE A 114 -6.39 -10.62 -1.97
CA ILE A 114 -5.54 -11.25 -2.99
C ILE A 114 -4.14 -11.52 -2.44
N ILE A 115 -3.46 -10.53 -1.88
CA ILE A 115 -2.07 -10.66 -1.41
C ILE A 115 -1.90 -11.74 -0.33
N PRO A 116 -2.68 -11.74 0.78
CA PRO A 116 -2.55 -12.75 1.83
C PRO A 116 -2.81 -14.17 1.31
N LEU A 117 -3.84 -14.32 0.48
CA LEU A 117 -4.20 -15.63 -0.08
C LEU A 117 -3.18 -16.15 -1.08
N VAL A 118 -2.57 -15.26 -1.88
CA VAL A 118 -1.47 -15.62 -2.77
C VAL A 118 -0.26 -16.09 -1.98
N LEU A 119 0.16 -15.36 -0.95
CA LEU A 119 1.29 -15.75 -0.10
C LEU A 119 1.03 -17.10 0.59
N ALA A 120 -0.19 -17.32 1.07
CA ALA A 120 -0.58 -18.60 1.65
C ALA A 120 -0.57 -19.72 0.60
N THR A 121 -1.02 -19.46 -0.64
CA THR A 121 -0.99 -20.45 -1.74
C THR A 121 0.44 -20.80 -2.15
N ILE A 122 1.35 -19.83 -2.19
CA ILE A 122 2.79 -20.06 -2.41
C ILE A 122 3.33 -20.95 -1.28
N GLY A 123 2.97 -20.66 -0.03
CA GLY A 123 3.35 -21.47 1.13
C GLY A 123 2.91 -22.93 1.03
N ASP A 124 1.73 -23.20 0.46
CA ASP A 124 1.18 -24.55 0.33
C ASP A 124 1.74 -25.33 -0.87
N ARG A 125 2.08 -24.64 -1.97
CA ARG A 125 2.43 -25.27 -3.25
C ARG A 125 3.92 -25.32 -3.55
N VAL A 126 4.70 -24.40 -2.97
CA VAL A 126 6.12 -24.28 -3.27
C VAL A 126 6.94 -24.96 -2.17
N PRO A 127 7.85 -25.87 -2.52
CA PRO A 127 8.77 -26.52 -1.57
C PRO A 127 9.55 -25.48 -0.75
N MET A 128 9.87 -25.78 0.50
CA MET A 128 10.52 -24.85 1.42
C MET A 128 11.81 -24.26 0.85
N ALA A 129 12.60 -25.06 0.13
CA ALA A 129 13.87 -24.64 -0.47
C ALA A 129 13.70 -23.53 -1.53
N GLU A 130 12.56 -23.48 -2.24
CA GLU A 130 12.30 -22.55 -3.34
C GLU A 130 11.34 -21.43 -2.92
N ARG A 131 10.70 -21.55 -1.75
CA ARG A 131 9.62 -20.66 -1.30
C ARG A 131 10.06 -19.21 -1.19
N GLN A 132 11.27 -18.95 -0.69
CA GLN A 132 11.78 -17.60 -0.55
C GLN A 132 11.94 -16.91 -1.91
N VAL A 133 12.43 -17.63 -2.92
CA VAL A 133 12.57 -17.11 -4.29
C VAL A 133 11.20 -16.83 -4.90
N ALA A 134 10.23 -17.72 -4.70
CA ALA A 134 8.86 -17.53 -5.18
C ALA A 134 8.19 -16.30 -4.57
N ILE A 135 8.30 -16.13 -3.25
CA ILE A 135 7.77 -14.95 -2.53
C ILE A 135 8.46 -13.67 -3.02
N SER A 136 9.79 -13.68 -3.21
CA SER A 136 10.52 -12.50 -3.71
C SER A 136 10.07 -12.10 -5.11
N ARG A 137 9.84 -13.05 -6.02
CA ARG A 137 9.30 -12.78 -7.35
C ARG A 137 7.89 -12.20 -7.29
N PHE A 138 7.02 -12.79 -6.49
CA PHE A 138 5.67 -12.28 -6.26
C PHE A 138 5.69 -10.85 -5.72
N LEU A 139 6.49 -10.56 -4.69
CA LEU A 139 6.60 -9.22 -4.11
C LEU A 139 7.13 -8.20 -5.10
N LEU A 140 8.11 -8.58 -5.95
CA LEU A 140 8.61 -7.70 -7.02
C LEU A 140 7.47 -7.25 -7.94
N PHE A 141 6.65 -8.18 -8.43
CA PHE A 141 5.49 -7.85 -9.27
C PHE A 141 4.47 -6.99 -8.53
N SER A 142 4.17 -7.30 -7.26
CA SER A 142 3.24 -6.52 -6.45
C SER A 142 3.73 -5.08 -6.22
N ILE A 143 5.00 -4.91 -5.88
CA ILE A 143 5.61 -3.59 -5.73
C ILE A 143 5.57 -2.83 -7.06
N THR A 144 5.93 -3.48 -8.17
CA THR A 144 5.87 -2.87 -9.50
C THR A 144 4.45 -2.45 -9.86
N GLY A 145 3.43 -3.26 -9.55
CA GLY A 145 2.03 -2.91 -9.74
C GLY A 145 1.64 -1.65 -8.97
N GLN A 146 2.01 -1.56 -7.70
CA GLN A 146 1.75 -0.39 -6.86
C GLN A 146 2.44 0.88 -7.39
N LEU A 147 3.71 0.75 -7.81
CA LEU A 147 4.49 1.86 -8.36
C LEU A 147 3.90 2.37 -9.68
N LEU A 148 3.62 1.46 -10.60
CA LEU A 148 3.04 1.83 -11.91
C LEU A 148 1.60 2.34 -11.74
N GLY A 149 0.82 1.80 -10.80
CA GLY A 149 -0.49 2.33 -10.47
C GLY A 149 -0.43 3.79 -10.09
N GLY A 150 0.42 4.16 -9.15
CA GLY A 150 0.54 5.55 -8.69
C GLY A 150 1.25 6.50 -9.67
N SER A 151 2.21 6.02 -10.46
CA SER A 151 3.00 6.88 -11.34
C SER A 151 2.46 6.95 -12.77
N LEU A 152 2.27 5.79 -13.41
CA LEU A 152 1.90 5.71 -14.82
C LEU A 152 0.47 6.22 -15.06
N SER A 153 -0.45 6.01 -14.12
CA SER A 153 -1.83 6.49 -14.22
C SER A 153 -1.90 8.00 -14.41
N GLY A 154 -1.10 8.78 -13.68
CA GLY A 154 -1.05 10.23 -13.84
C GLY A 154 -0.59 10.68 -15.23
N VAL A 155 0.38 9.96 -15.82
CA VAL A 155 0.85 10.23 -17.18
C VAL A 155 -0.19 9.80 -18.21
N LEU A 156 -0.76 8.59 -18.06
CA LEU A 156 -1.76 8.06 -18.99
C LEU A 156 -3.05 8.88 -19.01
N THR A 157 -3.40 9.53 -17.90
CA THR A 157 -4.58 10.38 -17.79
C THR A 157 -4.60 11.46 -18.87
N ALA A 158 -3.44 12.02 -19.23
CA ALA A 158 -3.35 13.02 -20.31
C ALA A 158 -3.73 12.49 -21.70
N TRP A 159 -3.67 11.17 -21.92
CA TRP A 159 -3.91 10.53 -23.22
C TRP A 159 -5.28 9.86 -23.32
N ILE A 160 -5.70 9.17 -22.26
CA ILE A 160 -6.93 8.35 -22.26
C ILE A 160 -7.96 8.83 -21.22
N GLY A 161 -7.69 9.93 -20.51
CA GLY A 161 -8.52 10.43 -19.43
C GLY A 161 -8.59 9.49 -18.23
N TRP A 162 -9.13 9.97 -17.11
CA TRP A 162 -9.26 9.15 -15.90
C TRP A 162 -10.19 7.94 -16.09
N ARG A 163 -11.25 8.06 -16.92
CA ARG A 163 -12.14 6.94 -17.25
C ARG A 163 -11.41 5.83 -17.99
N GLY A 164 -10.54 6.19 -18.93
CA GLY A 164 -9.69 5.24 -19.65
C GLY A 164 -8.72 4.51 -18.72
N VAL A 165 -8.17 5.20 -17.72
CA VAL A 165 -7.29 4.58 -16.71
C VAL A 165 -8.07 3.60 -15.81
N PHE A 166 -9.32 3.92 -15.41
CA PHE A 166 -10.18 2.94 -14.73
C PHE A 166 -10.46 1.71 -15.60
N GLY A 167 -10.74 1.92 -16.90
CA GLY A 167 -10.91 0.83 -17.87
C GLY A 167 -9.65 -0.04 -18.00
N LEU A 168 -8.48 0.58 -18.04
CA LEU A 168 -7.19 -0.14 -18.03
C LEU A 168 -7.00 -0.97 -16.76
N ALA A 169 -7.32 -0.42 -15.59
CA ALA A 169 -7.26 -1.15 -14.33
C ALA A 169 -8.23 -2.35 -14.32
N GLY A 170 -9.44 -2.16 -14.86
CA GLY A 170 -10.41 -3.24 -15.07
C GLY A 170 -9.89 -4.33 -16.01
N LEU A 171 -9.25 -3.94 -17.12
CA LEU A 171 -8.63 -4.85 -18.09
C LEU A 171 -7.48 -5.65 -17.44
N LEU A 172 -6.60 -5.01 -16.67
CA LEU A 172 -5.55 -5.69 -15.92
C LEU A 172 -6.14 -6.70 -14.93
N GLY A 173 -7.22 -6.33 -14.24
CA GLY A 173 -7.98 -7.24 -13.39
C GLY A 173 -8.58 -8.42 -14.16
N ALA A 174 -9.11 -8.19 -15.36
CA ALA A 174 -9.65 -9.24 -16.23
C ALA A 174 -8.57 -10.19 -16.73
N VAL A 175 -7.41 -9.67 -17.14
CA VAL A 175 -6.23 -10.47 -17.53
C VAL A 175 -5.78 -11.34 -16.35
N ALA A 176 -5.67 -10.78 -15.14
CA ALA A 176 -5.33 -11.52 -13.94
C ALA A 176 -6.38 -12.60 -13.62
N THR A 177 -7.66 -12.29 -13.80
CA THR A 177 -8.77 -13.24 -13.67
C THR A 177 -8.61 -14.42 -14.61
N VAL A 178 -8.43 -14.18 -15.91
CA VAL A 178 -8.25 -15.23 -16.92
C VAL A 178 -7.00 -16.06 -16.59
N ALA A 179 -5.88 -15.41 -16.25
CA ALA A 179 -4.66 -16.10 -15.85
C ALA A 179 -4.91 -17.02 -14.63
N ALA A 180 -5.65 -16.54 -13.61
CA ALA A 180 -6.00 -17.34 -12.43
C ALA A 180 -6.90 -18.53 -12.77
N PHE A 181 -7.91 -18.35 -13.65
CA PHE A 181 -8.77 -19.46 -14.07
C PHE A 181 -8.02 -20.52 -14.87
N LEU A 182 -7.08 -20.12 -15.72
CA LEU A 182 -6.28 -21.03 -16.56
C LEU A 182 -5.13 -21.67 -15.79
N GLY A 183 -4.51 -20.95 -14.84
CA GLY A 183 -3.30 -21.39 -14.14
C GLY A 183 -3.54 -22.05 -12.78
N LEU A 184 -4.65 -21.70 -12.09
CA LEU A 184 -4.98 -22.24 -10.76
C LEU A 184 -6.09 -23.31 -10.84
N ARG A 185 -5.97 -24.28 -11.73
CA ARG A 185 -7.03 -25.26 -12.02
C ARG A 185 -7.24 -26.35 -10.95
N HIS A 186 -6.25 -26.61 -10.13
CA HIS A 186 -6.25 -27.69 -9.15
C HIS A 186 -6.34 -27.13 -7.73
N ALA A 187 -7.53 -26.64 -7.35
CA ALA A 187 -7.81 -26.33 -5.97
C ALA A 187 -7.81 -27.63 -5.15
N ARG A 188 -6.89 -27.78 -4.19
CA ARG A 188 -7.00 -28.83 -3.19
C ARG A 188 -8.21 -28.54 -2.30
N PRO A 189 -8.99 -29.57 -1.89
CA PRO A 189 -10.03 -29.38 -0.90
C PRO A 189 -9.44 -28.70 0.35
N ALA A 190 -10.18 -27.75 0.90
CA ALA A 190 -9.79 -27.13 2.15
C ALA A 190 -9.71 -28.20 3.25
N SER A 191 -8.57 -28.34 3.88
CA SER A 191 -8.30 -29.38 4.88
C SER A 191 -8.41 -28.92 6.33
N GLY A 192 -8.85 -27.67 6.57
CA GLY A 192 -8.87 -27.08 7.90
C GLY A 192 -10.26 -26.63 8.38
N ARG A 193 -10.61 -26.96 9.64
CA ARG A 193 -11.71 -26.29 10.34
C ARG A 193 -11.23 -24.92 10.79
N PHE A 194 -11.79 -23.88 10.19
CA PHE A 194 -11.56 -22.52 10.65
C PHE A 194 -12.18 -22.32 12.04
N SER A 195 -11.37 -21.82 12.97
CA SER A 195 -11.86 -21.43 14.30
C SER A 195 -11.62 -19.94 14.53
N VAL A 196 -12.71 -19.17 14.45
CA VAL A 196 -12.70 -17.72 14.79
C VAL A 196 -12.11 -17.49 16.17
N SER A 197 -12.42 -18.38 17.12
CA SER A 197 -11.95 -18.26 18.51
C SER A 197 -10.42 -18.44 18.63
N VAL A 198 -9.81 -19.27 17.81
CA VAL A 198 -8.34 -19.43 17.80
C VAL A 198 -7.68 -18.21 17.19
N ALA A 199 -8.20 -17.68 16.08
CA ALA A 199 -7.68 -16.47 15.47
C ALA A 199 -7.83 -15.26 16.41
N ALA A 200 -9.00 -15.08 17.02
CA ALA A 200 -9.26 -14.01 17.97
C ALA A 200 -8.32 -14.06 19.20
N ARG A 201 -8.09 -15.26 19.76
CA ARG A 201 -7.13 -15.43 20.87
C ARG A 201 -5.71 -15.06 20.47
N ARG A 202 -5.24 -15.45 19.27
CA ARG A 202 -3.92 -15.07 18.74
C ARG A 202 -3.79 -13.56 18.58
N TYR A 203 -4.79 -12.90 17.99
CA TYR A 203 -4.80 -11.44 17.85
C TYR A 203 -4.80 -10.75 19.21
N ALA A 204 -5.64 -11.21 20.17
CA ALA A 204 -5.68 -10.67 21.52
C ALA A 204 -4.34 -10.82 22.25
N SER A 205 -3.67 -11.97 22.14
CA SER A 205 -2.35 -12.18 22.76
C SER A 205 -1.27 -11.25 22.19
N ILE A 206 -1.28 -11.00 20.88
CA ILE A 206 -0.35 -10.07 20.24
C ILE A 206 -0.64 -8.64 20.67
N LEU A 207 -1.92 -8.22 20.66
CA LEU A 207 -2.35 -6.88 21.08
C LEU A 207 -2.14 -6.62 22.57
N ALA A 208 -2.03 -7.66 23.41
CA ALA A 208 -1.65 -7.53 24.80
C ALA A 208 -0.19 -7.08 24.98
N MET A 209 0.69 -7.32 24.00
CA MET A 209 2.11 -6.94 24.07
C MET A 209 2.29 -5.42 23.85
N PRO A 210 2.88 -4.64 24.79
CA PRO A 210 3.10 -3.20 24.62
C PRO A 210 3.93 -2.86 23.39
N ARG A 211 4.96 -3.69 23.08
CA ARG A 211 5.82 -3.52 21.91
C ARG A 211 5.04 -3.69 20.59
N ALA A 212 4.11 -4.64 20.53
CA ALA A 212 3.26 -4.85 19.35
C ALA A 212 2.33 -3.65 19.11
N ARG A 213 1.68 -3.15 20.17
CA ARG A 213 0.82 -1.96 20.09
C ARG A 213 1.58 -0.73 19.61
N ALA A 214 2.82 -0.52 20.09
CA ALA A 214 3.66 0.56 19.63
C ALA A 214 3.99 0.42 18.13
N LEU A 215 4.40 -0.78 17.68
CA LEU A 215 4.71 -1.04 16.27
C LEU A 215 3.50 -0.83 15.36
N PHE A 216 2.32 -1.27 15.77
CA PHE A 216 1.09 -1.08 15.00
C PHE A 216 0.65 0.39 14.96
N ALA A 217 0.83 1.14 16.07
CA ALA A 217 0.60 2.58 16.09
C ALA A 217 1.59 3.32 15.17
N PHE A 218 2.87 2.94 15.20
CA PHE A 218 3.87 3.58 14.34
C PHE A 218 3.56 3.39 12.86
N VAL A 219 3.25 2.18 12.42
CA VAL A 219 2.96 1.91 11.01
C VAL A 219 1.62 2.51 10.57
N PHE A 220 0.64 2.62 11.49
CA PHE A 220 -0.62 3.33 11.26
C PHE A 220 -0.37 4.82 10.99
N ILE A 221 0.40 5.49 11.86
CA ILE A 221 0.74 6.90 11.73
C ILE A 221 1.57 7.14 10.47
N GLU A 222 2.55 6.28 10.20
CA GLU A 222 3.38 6.30 8.99
C GLU A 222 2.51 6.25 7.72
N GLY A 223 1.63 5.24 7.65
CA GLY A 223 0.71 5.06 6.54
C GLY A 223 -0.20 6.27 6.34
N GLY A 224 -0.72 6.83 7.45
CA GLY A 224 -1.60 7.99 7.43
C GLY A 224 -0.92 9.25 6.90
N ILE A 225 0.24 9.61 7.44
CA ILE A 225 0.94 10.84 7.06
C ILE A 225 1.47 10.75 5.63
N ILE A 226 2.20 9.69 5.29
CA ILE A 226 2.93 9.61 4.01
C ILE A 226 1.98 9.38 2.84
N PHE A 227 0.98 8.51 2.99
CA PHE A 227 0.05 8.24 1.91
C PHE A 227 -1.19 9.12 1.93
N GLY A 228 -1.48 9.81 3.04
CA GLY A 228 -2.57 10.76 3.13
C GLY A 228 -2.39 11.99 2.23
N VAL A 229 -1.15 12.39 1.95
CA VAL A 229 -0.86 13.54 1.08
C VAL A 229 -0.90 13.19 -0.42
N GLN A 230 -0.70 11.92 -0.80
CA GLN A 230 -0.53 11.53 -2.21
C GLN A 230 -1.72 11.90 -3.10
N PRO A 231 -3.00 11.71 -2.70
CA PRO A 231 -4.15 12.14 -3.51
C PRO A 231 -4.24 13.64 -3.75
N TYR A 232 -3.54 14.45 -2.94
CA TYR A 232 -3.57 15.91 -3.04
C TYR A 232 -2.40 16.49 -3.83
N LEU A 233 -1.44 15.67 -4.30
CA LEU A 233 -0.29 16.19 -5.07
C LEU A 233 -0.74 16.88 -6.36
N ALA A 234 -1.64 16.27 -7.14
CA ALA A 234 -2.15 16.88 -8.36
C ALA A 234 -2.97 18.15 -8.08
N PRO A 235 -3.98 18.17 -7.18
CA PRO A 235 -4.71 19.38 -6.81
C PRO A 235 -3.80 20.53 -6.34
N LEU A 236 -2.80 20.24 -5.49
CA LEU A 236 -1.87 21.27 -4.99
C LEU A 236 -0.98 21.85 -6.09
N LEU A 237 -0.59 21.05 -7.07
CA LEU A 237 0.15 21.54 -8.24
C LEU A 237 -0.75 22.40 -9.15
N GLU A 238 -2.00 21.97 -9.36
CA GLU A 238 -2.98 22.69 -10.18
C GLU A 238 -3.34 24.05 -9.58
N GLU A 239 -3.60 24.10 -8.27
CA GLU A 239 -3.91 25.35 -7.56
C GLU A 239 -2.78 26.37 -7.68
N ARG A 240 -1.52 25.91 -7.75
CA ARG A 240 -0.32 26.75 -7.88
C ARG A 240 0.10 27.01 -9.33
N GLY A 241 -0.59 26.45 -10.31
CA GLY A 241 -0.22 26.55 -11.74
C GLY A 241 1.11 25.84 -12.09
N LEU A 242 1.51 24.85 -11.29
CA LEU A 242 2.79 24.13 -11.42
C LEU A 242 2.67 22.81 -12.19
N GLY A 243 1.46 22.38 -12.54
CA GLY A 243 1.21 21.12 -13.24
C GLY A 243 -0.08 20.46 -12.77
N GLY A 244 -0.24 19.15 -13.01
CA GLY A 244 -1.41 18.38 -12.65
C GLY A 244 -1.08 16.89 -12.49
N ALA A 245 -1.97 16.02 -13.01
CA ALA A 245 -1.88 14.57 -12.84
C ALA A 245 -0.54 13.98 -13.33
N ALA A 246 -0.01 14.43 -14.47
CA ALA A 246 1.25 13.93 -15.02
C ALA A 246 2.44 14.23 -14.10
N GLN A 247 2.55 15.47 -13.61
CA GLN A 247 3.61 15.85 -12.67
C GLN A 247 3.47 15.13 -11.33
N ALA A 248 2.25 14.99 -10.82
CA ALA A 248 1.98 14.20 -9.61
C ALA A 248 2.38 12.72 -9.79
N GLY A 249 2.09 12.13 -10.94
CA GLY A 249 2.55 10.77 -11.29
C GLY A 249 4.07 10.65 -11.28
N ILE A 250 4.80 11.64 -11.84
CA ILE A 250 6.27 11.69 -11.78
C ILE A 250 6.76 11.83 -10.34
N MET A 251 6.13 12.65 -9.53
CA MET A 251 6.47 12.79 -8.10
C MET A 251 6.31 11.47 -7.35
N ILE A 252 5.24 10.70 -7.63
CA ILE A 252 5.04 9.36 -7.07
C ILE A 252 6.10 8.37 -7.62
N ALA A 253 6.52 8.49 -8.88
CA ALA A 253 7.63 7.71 -9.42
C ALA A 253 8.95 8.03 -8.69
N CYS A 254 9.22 9.30 -8.35
CA CYS A 254 10.37 9.69 -7.55
C CYS A 254 10.32 9.10 -6.12
N PHE A 255 9.15 9.09 -5.49
CA PHE A 255 8.96 8.38 -4.22
C PHE A 255 9.35 6.90 -4.33
N ALA A 256 8.91 6.24 -5.39
CA ALA A 256 9.27 4.85 -5.67
C ALA A 256 10.77 4.66 -5.90
N ALA A 257 11.39 5.55 -6.67
CA ALA A 257 12.84 5.56 -6.89
C ALA A 257 13.61 5.74 -5.58
N GLY A 258 13.10 6.55 -4.65
CA GLY A 258 13.63 6.66 -3.30
C GLY A 258 13.64 5.34 -2.53
N GLY A 259 12.56 4.56 -2.64
CA GLY A 259 12.49 3.21 -2.08
C GLY A 259 13.52 2.25 -2.69
N MET A 260 13.73 2.33 -3.99
CA MET A 260 14.77 1.55 -4.67
C MET A 260 16.18 1.97 -4.22
N ALA A 261 16.44 3.28 -4.12
CA ALA A 261 17.71 3.80 -3.61
C ALA A 261 18.00 3.29 -2.19
N TYR A 262 16.99 3.28 -1.31
CA TYR A 262 17.11 2.67 0.01
C TYR A 262 17.44 1.18 -0.09
N THR A 263 16.72 0.42 -0.88
CA THR A 263 16.90 -1.03 -1.02
C THR A 263 18.33 -1.39 -1.47
N LEU A 264 18.89 -0.60 -2.38
CA LEU A 264 20.26 -0.78 -2.84
C LEU A 264 21.31 -0.36 -1.79
N SER A 265 20.99 0.59 -0.93
CA SER A 265 21.91 1.18 0.04
C SER A 265 21.71 0.68 1.49
N VAL A 266 20.70 -0.13 1.78
CA VAL A 266 20.31 -0.53 3.14
C VAL A 266 21.45 -1.11 3.97
N ARG A 267 22.34 -1.94 3.36
CA ARG A 267 23.49 -2.53 4.06
C ARG A 267 24.50 -1.45 4.50
N ALA A 268 24.75 -0.46 3.63
CA ALA A 268 25.64 0.66 3.94
C ALA A 268 25.03 1.55 5.00
N LEU A 269 23.75 1.89 4.88
CA LEU A 269 23.00 2.71 5.84
C LEU A 269 22.99 2.06 7.24
N LEU A 270 22.71 0.76 7.33
CA LEU A 270 22.74 0.04 8.61
C LEU A 270 24.15 0.02 9.24
N ARG A 271 25.18 -0.11 8.42
CA ARG A 271 26.60 -0.11 8.90
C ARG A 271 26.99 1.26 9.45
N VAL A 272 26.60 2.35 8.77
CA VAL A 272 27.01 3.72 9.12
C VAL A 272 26.14 4.31 10.22
N LEU A 273 24.81 4.16 10.12
CA LEU A 273 23.85 4.79 11.03
C LEU A 273 23.46 3.89 12.20
N GLY A 274 23.39 2.58 11.97
CA GLY A 274 22.69 1.65 12.85
C GLY A 274 21.18 1.90 12.86
N LEU A 275 20.39 0.97 13.39
CA LEU A 275 18.92 1.03 13.35
C LEU A 275 18.34 2.29 14.01
N ARG A 276 18.86 2.68 15.16
CA ARG A 276 18.33 3.84 15.91
C ARG A 276 18.48 5.16 15.18
N ARG A 277 19.69 5.46 14.67
CA ARG A 277 19.95 6.69 13.91
C ARG A 277 19.22 6.67 12.57
N MET A 278 19.09 5.47 11.96
CA MET A 278 18.37 5.28 10.71
C MET A 278 16.90 5.72 10.82
N LEU A 279 16.19 5.38 11.91
CA LEU A 279 14.81 5.82 12.13
C LEU A 279 14.72 7.35 12.28
N VAL A 280 15.64 7.98 13.02
CA VAL A 280 15.67 9.44 13.19
C VAL A 280 15.95 10.14 11.86
N THR A 281 16.95 9.66 11.10
CA THR A 281 17.30 10.20 9.77
C THR A 281 16.13 10.05 8.80
N ALA A 282 15.42 8.92 8.84
CA ALA A 282 14.24 8.68 8.03
C ALA A 282 13.13 9.71 8.29
N GLY A 283 12.82 9.94 9.58
CA GLY A 283 11.88 10.98 9.99
C GLY A 283 12.32 12.38 9.54
N ALA A 284 13.62 12.70 9.64
CA ALA A 284 14.16 13.97 9.21
C ALA A 284 14.08 14.18 7.68
N PHE A 285 14.38 13.14 6.88
CA PHE A 285 14.25 13.19 5.42
C PHE A 285 12.80 13.42 4.99
N ALA A 286 11.87 12.68 5.53
CA ALA A 286 10.46 12.85 5.22
C ALA A 286 9.94 14.22 5.71
N ALA A 287 10.31 14.67 6.91
CA ALA A 287 9.91 15.97 7.44
C ALA A 287 10.43 17.13 6.58
N GLY A 288 11.72 17.13 6.23
CA GLY A 288 12.30 18.14 5.34
C GLY A 288 11.60 18.19 3.98
N ALA A 289 11.28 17.02 3.42
CA ALA A 289 10.56 16.93 2.17
C ALA A 289 9.12 17.47 2.27
N PHE A 290 8.39 17.20 3.36
CA PHE A 290 7.06 17.78 3.61
C PHE A 290 7.11 19.32 3.72
N LEU A 291 8.16 19.88 4.32
CA LEU A 291 8.37 21.32 4.36
C LEU A 291 8.66 21.92 2.96
N VAL A 292 9.39 21.19 2.11
CA VAL A 292 9.57 21.58 0.70
C VAL A 292 8.23 21.57 -0.04
N LEU A 293 7.39 20.54 0.14
CA LEU A 293 6.04 20.52 -0.44
C LEU A 293 5.17 21.66 0.07
N ALA A 294 5.27 22.02 1.35
CA ALA A 294 4.57 23.14 1.95
C ALA A 294 4.98 24.48 1.32
N ALA A 295 6.28 24.70 1.12
CA ALA A 295 6.81 25.90 0.46
C ALA A 295 6.39 26.01 -1.01
N GLY A 296 6.10 24.89 -1.68
CA GLY A 296 5.55 24.83 -3.04
C GLY A 296 6.46 25.39 -4.13
N PRO A 297 7.76 25.07 -4.17
CA PRO A 297 8.64 25.48 -5.25
C PRO A 297 8.23 24.79 -6.57
N ALA A 298 8.95 25.09 -7.65
CA ALA A 298 8.75 24.41 -8.94
C ALA A 298 8.66 22.89 -8.78
N TRP A 299 7.76 22.25 -9.53
CA TRP A 299 7.45 20.83 -9.36
C TRP A 299 8.66 19.85 -9.42
N PRO A 300 9.77 20.12 -10.19
CA PRO A 300 10.93 19.24 -10.15
C PRO A 300 11.61 19.19 -8.78
N ILE A 301 11.60 20.31 -8.03
CA ILE A 301 12.13 20.34 -6.65
C ILE A 301 11.23 19.54 -5.71
N GLN A 302 9.91 19.65 -5.89
CA GLN A 302 8.94 18.82 -5.16
C GLN A 302 9.10 17.33 -5.49
N ALA A 303 9.39 16.98 -6.75
CA ALA A 303 9.68 15.63 -7.17
C ALA A 303 10.95 15.07 -6.49
N ALA A 304 12.02 15.86 -6.42
CA ALA A 304 13.22 15.51 -5.67
C ALA A 304 12.93 15.34 -4.16
N ALA A 305 12.06 16.17 -3.59
CA ALA A 305 11.61 16.01 -2.21
C ALA A 305 10.84 14.68 -2.04
N MET A 306 9.98 14.28 -2.98
CA MET A 306 9.27 12.99 -2.93
C MET A 306 10.22 11.79 -2.97
N LEU A 307 11.38 11.89 -3.64
CA LEU A 307 12.42 10.86 -3.55
C LEU A 307 12.93 10.71 -2.11
N LEU A 308 13.13 11.81 -1.39
CA LEU A 308 13.53 11.78 0.03
C LEU A 308 12.40 11.22 0.91
N VAL A 309 11.13 11.54 0.63
CA VAL A 309 9.99 10.87 1.31
C VAL A 309 10.06 9.37 1.12
N GLY A 310 10.34 8.91 -0.11
CA GLY A 310 10.46 7.48 -0.42
C GLY A 310 11.60 6.81 0.35
N ILE A 311 12.79 7.41 0.36
CA ILE A 311 13.91 6.90 1.15
C ILE A 311 13.52 6.80 2.64
N GLY A 312 12.97 7.87 3.21
CA GLY A 312 12.56 7.92 4.61
C GLY A 312 11.48 6.90 4.94
N PHE A 313 10.46 6.79 4.10
CA PHE A 313 9.41 5.79 4.26
C PHE A 313 9.97 4.36 4.32
N TYR A 314 10.78 3.96 3.33
CA TYR A 314 11.31 2.60 3.31
C TYR A 314 12.30 2.33 4.46
N MET A 315 13.03 3.34 4.95
CA MET A 315 13.86 3.22 6.15
C MET A 315 13.01 2.93 7.40
N LEU A 316 11.87 3.62 7.59
CA LEU A 316 10.94 3.40 8.69
C LEU A 316 10.21 2.06 8.53
N HIS A 317 9.52 1.89 7.41
CA HIS A 317 8.62 0.76 7.16
C HIS A 317 9.31 -0.60 7.25
N ASN A 318 10.47 -0.75 6.58
CA ASN A 318 11.23 -1.99 6.65
C ASN A 318 11.77 -2.28 8.06
N SER A 319 12.11 -1.23 8.81
CA SER A 319 12.50 -1.39 10.21
C SER A 319 11.35 -1.90 11.07
N TYR A 320 10.15 -1.33 10.91
CA TYR A 320 8.95 -1.78 11.62
C TYR A 320 8.55 -3.20 11.22
N GLN A 321 8.53 -3.49 9.93
CA GLN A 321 8.19 -4.80 9.40
C GLN A 321 9.14 -5.89 9.93
N THR A 322 10.44 -5.62 9.98
CA THR A 322 11.42 -6.54 10.57
C THR A 322 11.10 -6.81 12.05
N GLN A 323 10.85 -5.75 12.83
CA GLN A 323 10.53 -5.89 14.26
C GLN A 323 9.22 -6.66 14.50
N VAL A 324 8.23 -6.52 13.63
CA VAL A 324 6.97 -7.28 13.70
C VAL A 324 7.21 -8.78 13.48
N THR A 325 8.10 -9.16 12.58
CA THR A 325 8.42 -10.59 12.35
C THR A 325 9.12 -11.26 13.55
N GLU A 326 9.67 -10.46 14.46
CA GLU A 326 10.36 -10.91 15.67
C GLU A 326 9.46 -10.91 16.92
N LEU A 327 8.22 -10.39 16.84
CA LEU A 327 7.32 -10.28 17.99
C LEU A 327 6.97 -11.64 18.60
N THR A 328 6.72 -12.63 17.75
CA THR A 328 6.34 -13.99 18.17
C THR A 328 6.69 -14.99 17.07
N ALA A 329 7.39 -16.05 17.41
CA ALA A 329 7.71 -17.14 16.49
C ALA A 329 6.46 -17.99 16.17
N GLU A 330 5.57 -18.17 17.15
CA GLU A 330 4.41 -19.06 17.08
C GLU A 330 3.25 -18.46 16.29
N ALA A 331 3.11 -17.12 16.28
CA ALA A 331 2.01 -16.41 15.63
C ALA A 331 2.50 -15.33 14.64
N ARG A 332 3.69 -15.54 14.02
CA ARG A 332 4.31 -14.57 13.11
C ARG A 332 3.37 -14.09 12.01
N GLY A 333 2.62 -14.99 11.37
CA GLY A 333 1.66 -14.63 10.33
C GLY A 333 0.56 -13.70 10.83
N SER A 334 0.04 -13.95 12.06
CA SER A 334 -0.97 -13.08 12.69
C SER A 334 -0.40 -11.68 13.01
N ALA A 335 0.86 -11.60 13.47
CA ALA A 335 1.52 -10.32 13.74
C ALA A 335 1.72 -9.51 12.44
N VAL A 336 2.17 -10.14 11.37
CA VAL A 336 2.33 -9.50 10.04
C VAL A 336 0.97 -9.06 9.48
N SER A 337 -0.10 -9.85 9.69
CA SER A 337 -1.45 -9.49 9.26
C SER A 337 -1.98 -8.25 10.01
N LEU A 338 -1.78 -8.17 11.33
CA LEU A 338 -2.13 -6.98 12.12
C LEU A 338 -1.31 -5.74 11.74
N HIS A 339 -0.03 -5.93 11.40
CA HIS A 339 0.82 -4.87 10.87
C HIS A 339 0.27 -4.33 9.55
N ALA A 340 -0.04 -5.20 8.59
CA ALA A 340 -0.61 -4.82 7.31
C ALA A 340 -1.98 -4.14 7.48
N PHE A 341 -2.85 -4.69 8.34
CA PHE A 341 -4.12 -4.07 8.70
C PHE A 341 -3.92 -2.64 9.22
N SER A 342 -3.01 -2.44 10.19
CA SER A 342 -2.74 -1.13 10.78
C SER A 342 -2.19 -0.14 9.74
N TYR A 343 -1.30 -0.59 8.87
CA TYR A 343 -0.73 0.21 7.80
C TYR A 343 -1.80 0.71 6.80
N PHE A 344 -2.64 -0.19 6.30
CA PHE A 344 -3.69 0.18 5.35
C PHE A 344 -4.82 0.98 6.00
N LEU A 345 -5.12 0.71 7.29
CA LEU A 345 -6.05 1.53 8.06
C LEU A 345 -5.52 2.97 8.21
N GLY A 346 -4.21 3.13 8.47
CA GLY A 346 -3.56 4.43 8.48
C GLY A 346 -3.74 5.17 7.15
N GLN A 347 -3.48 4.50 6.03
CA GLN A 347 -3.68 5.07 4.70
C GLN A 347 -5.13 5.50 4.44
N ALA A 348 -6.09 4.66 4.85
CA ALA A 348 -7.52 4.96 4.68
C ALA A 348 -7.97 6.21 5.45
N ILE A 349 -7.41 6.44 6.63
CA ILE A 349 -7.73 7.61 7.48
C ILE A 349 -6.87 8.82 7.09
N GLY A 350 -5.68 8.60 6.55
CA GLY A 350 -4.74 9.66 6.22
C GLY A 350 -5.26 10.66 5.19
N ALA A 351 -5.90 10.17 4.12
CA ALA A 351 -6.42 11.05 3.07
C ALA A 351 -7.52 12.01 3.57
N PRO A 352 -8.60 11.56 4.27
CA PRO A 352 -9.59 12.48 4.82
C PRO A 352 -9.03 13.42 5.89
N VAL A 353 -8.08 12.97 6.73
CA VAL A 353 -7.42 13.83 7.73
C VAL A 353 -6.58 14.91 7.04
N THR A 354 -5.81 14.57 6.02
CA THR A 354 -5.06 15.55 5.23
C THR A 354 -6.01 16.51 4.53
N GLY A 355 -7.09 16.02 3.93
CA GLY A 355 -8.10 16.86 3.28
C GLY A 355 -8.76 17.85 4.23
N ALA A 356 -9.16 17.40 5.41
CA ALA A 356 -9.69 18.27 6.46
C ALA A 356 -8.65 19.34 6.87
N GLY A 357 -7.38 18.94 7.05
CA GLY A 357 -6.30 19.88 7.31
C GLY A 357 -6.16 20.94 6.21
N LEU A 358 -6.15 20.53 4.94
CA LEU A 358 -6.05 21.45 3.81
C LEU A 358 -7.23 22.45 3.77
N VAL A 359 -8.45 22.01 4.05
CA VAL A 359 -9.65 22.84 4.06
C VAL A 359 -9.67 23.82 5.24
N TYR A 360 -9.40 23.35 6.47
CA TYR A 360 -9.58 24.15 7.69
C TYR A 360 -8.33 24.91 8.11
N LEU A 361 -7.13 24.41 7.84
CA LEU A 361 -5.87 25.00 8.26
C LEU A 361 -5.08 25.60 7.10
N GLY A 362 -5.37 25.16 5.87
CA GLY A 362 -4.59 25.50 4.68
C GLY A 362 -3.37 24.60 4.47
N VAL A 363 -2.67 24.82 3.34
CA VAL A 363 -1.60 23.95 2.86
C VAL A 363 -0.40 23.91 3.79
N VAL A 364 0.12 25.09 4.15
CA VAL A 364 1.38 25.21 4.91
C VAL A 364 1.25 24.57 6.31
N PRO A 365 0.24 24.92 7.14
CA PRO A 365 0.11 24.31 8.46
C PRO A 365 -0.14 22.80 8.40
N THR A 366 -0.95 22.32 7.44
CA THR A 366 -1.25 20.89 7.30
C THR A 366 0.02 20.10 7.00
N LEU A 367 0.81 20.52 6.05
CA LEU A 367 2.06 19.82 5.69
C LEU A 367 3.14 20.00 6.77
N ALA A 368 3.17 21.14 7.50
CA ALA A 368 4.06 21.33 8.63
C ALA A 368 3.71 20.39 9.80
N ILE A 369 2.42 20.17 10.09
CA ILE A 369 1.95 19.18 11.07
C ILE A 369 2.38 17.76 10.63
N GLY A 370 2.22 17.44 9.35
CA GLY A 370 2.71 16.18 8.77
C GLY A 370 4.21 16.00 8.95
N ALA A 371 4.99 17.06 8.67
CA ALA A 371 6.44 17.09 8.87
C ALA A 371 6.82 16.84 10.34
N ALA A 372 6.20 17.58 11.27
CA ALA A 372 6.42 17.39 12.70
C ALA A 372 6.03 15.96 13.16
N GLY A 373 4.91 15.46 12.64
CA GLY A 373 4.42 14.10 12.93
C GLY A 373 5.37 13.01 12.49
N VAL A 374 5.90 13.07 11.26
CA VAL A 374 6.83 12.05 10.76
C VAL A 374 8.21 12.16 11.41
N LEU A 375 8.67 13.37 11.76
CA LEU A 375 9.90 13.56 12.54
C LEU A 375 9.74 12.95 13.95
N ALA A 376 8.65 13.28 14.63
CA ALA A 376 8.33 12.73 15.95
C ALA A 376 8.23 11.19 15.88
N LEU A 377 7.61 10.64 14.83
CA LEU A 377 7.53 9.20 14.60
C LEU A 377 8.92 8.57 14.53
N GLY A 378 9.84 9.14 13.75
CA GLY A 378 11.22 8.66 13.64
C GLY A 378 11.95 8.69 14.98
N VAL A 379 11.82 9.77 15.75
CA VAL A 379 12.46 9.94 17.06
C VAL A 379 11.86 8.99 18.11
N VAL A 380 10.52 8.98 18.24
CA VAL A 380 9.82 8.19 19.26
C VAL A 380 9.99 6.69 19.01
N SER A 381 9.90 6.25 17.76
CA SER A 381 10.14 4.85 17.42
C SER A 381 11.59 4.42 17.68
N ALA A 382 12.56 5.31 17.41
CA ALA A 382 13.98 5.05 17.75
C ALA A 382 14.21 4.92 19.26
N LEU A 383 13.48 5.66 20.08
CA LEU A 383 13.59 5.61 21.53
C LEU A 383 12.91 4.36 22.14
N ILE A 384 11.74 4.00 21.61
CA ILE A 384 10.95 2.88 22.14
C ILE A 384 11.47 1.53 21.64
N LEU A 385 11.80 1.41 20.35
CA LEU A 385 12.23 0.13 19.78
C LEU A 385 13.69 -0.19 20.05
N PHE A 386 14.53 0.85 20.16
CA PHE A 386 15.99 0.71 20.38
C PHE A 386 16.46 1.60 21.53
N PRO A 387 16.05 1.31 22.79
CA PRO A 387 16.50 2.07 23.95
C PRO A 387 18.04 2.01 24.05
N ARG A 388 18.68 3.11 24.51
CA ARG A 388 20.11 3.09 24.82
C ARG A 388 20.33 2.04 25.92
N GLN A 389 21.17 1.04 25.66
CA GLN A 389 21.71 0.24 26.75
C GLN A 389 22.39 1.22 27.70
N ARG A 390 21.88 1.35 28.93
CA ARG A 390 22.63 2.02 29.99
C ARG A 390 23.95 1.26 30.10
N ALA A 391 25.08 1.91 29.81
CA ALA A 391 26.38 1.38 30.14
C ALA A 391 26.32 1.04 31.64
N ARG A 392 26.38 -0.26 31.93
CA ARG A 392 26.60 -0.77 33.29
C ARG A 392 28.05 -0.63 33.63
#